data_d36a81f98e3ebe4f1207e4993421d577
#
_entry.id   d36a81f98e3ebe4f1207e4993421d577
#
_cell.length_a   1.000
_cell.length_b   1.000
_cell.length_c   1.000
_cell.angle_alpha   90.00
_cell.angle_beta   90.00
_cell.angle_gamma   90.00
#
_symmetry.space_group_name_H-M   'P 1'
#
loop_
_entity.id
_entity.type
_entity.pdbx_description
1 polymer ?
#
loop_
_entity_poly.entity_id
_entity_poly.type
_entity_poly.pdbx_seq_one_letter_code
_entity_poly.pdbx_strand_id
1 'polypeptide(L)'
;MEECGASLSETGLGYAARIQSASEQVATRIDGLLHLARVSRAEITLQALDVGAEVAGIARELQREHPGRPSRMTVQQPVWVLADRSLVRAVVQNLMDNAWKFTCGQDPAVIEFGTASVSGTRVCCYVRDNGVGFDPAYADTLFRPFQRLPAAREFPGTGIGLASVAQIVERHGGHVWAEGAVGGGATFYFTLPAERAK
;
A
#
# COMPACT_ATOMS: atom_id res chain seq x y z
N MET A 1 18.87 -5.77 28.59
CA MET A 1 17.73 -5.09 29.24
C MET A 1 17.06 -5.89 30.37
N GLU A 2 17.37 -7.16 30.54
CA GLU A 2 16.78 -8.00 31.60
C GLU A 2 17.29 -7.71 32.99
N GLU A 3 18.52 -7.20 33.17
CA GLU A 3 19.12 -6.98 34.48
C GLU A 3 18.63 -5.72 35.25
N CYS A 4 18.00 -4.74 34.58
CA CYS A 4 17.50 -3.53 35.25
C CYS A 4 15.99 -3.56 35.58
N GLY A 5 15.25 -4.56 35.17
CA GLY A 5 13.79 -4.62 35.35
C GLY A 5 13.35 -4.79 36.81
N ALA A 6 14.18 -5.41 37.64
CA ALA A 6 13.85 -5.68 39.05
C ALA A 6 14.00 -4.47 39.98
N SER A 7 14.59 -3.35 39.55
CA SER A 7 14.87 -2.16 40.36
C SER A 7 14.02 -0.93 40.02
N LEU A 8 13.16 -1.01 38.97
CA LEU A 8 12.32 0.10 38.57
C LEU A 8 10.93 0.02 39.24
N SER A 9 10.43 1.16 39.71
CA SER A 9 9.03 1.28 40.13
C SER A 9 8.08 1.07 38.92
N GLU A 10 6.79 0.77 39.17
CA GLU A 10 5.79 0.67 38.09
C GLU A 10 5.79 1.90 37.17
N THR A 11 5.94 3.09 37.72
CA THR A 11 6.10 4.34 36.99
C THR A 11 7.37 4.34 36.13
N GLY A 12 8.46 3.81 36.64
CA GLY A 12 9.74 3.67 35.92
C GLY A 12 9.63 2.72 34.72
N LEU A 13 8.95 1.58 34.91
CA LEU A 13 8.65 0.63 33.84
C LEU A 13 7.75 1.28 32.74
N GLY A 14 6.77 2.07 33.15
CA GLY A 14 5.90 2.83 32.23
C GLY A 14 6.71 3.85 31.40
N TYR A 15 7.66 4.56 31.99
CA TYR A 15 8.53 5.47 31.23
C TYR A 15 9.48 4.71 30.30
N ALA A 16 10.06 3.60 30.72
CA ALA A 16 10.91 2.78 29.88
C ALA A 16 10.17 2.26 28.64
N ALA A 17 8.95 1.74 28.81
CA ALA A 17 8.11 1.28 27.71
C ALA A 17 7.75 2.42 26.73
N ARG A 18 7.46 3.64 27.23
CA ARG A 18 7.20 4.81 26.39
C ARG A 18 8.44 5.24 25.59
N ILE A 19 9.61 5.23 26.20
CA ILE A 19 10.88 5.55 25.53
C ILE A 19 11.18 4.51 24.45
N GLN A 20 11.01 3.23 24.74
CA GLN A 20 11.20 2.16 23.78
C GLN A 20 10.26 2.32 22.58
N SER A 21 8.97 2.51 22.82
CA SER A 21 7.97 2.73 21.77
C SER A 21 8.29 3.97 20.91
N ALA A 22 8.71 5.08 21.54
CA ALA A 22 9.11 6.28 20.82
C ALA A 22 10.37 6.04 19.95
N SER A 23 11.35 5.31 20.47
CA SER A 23 12.57 4.95 19.73
C SER A 23 12.26 4.07 18.51
N GLU A 24 11.41 3.06 18.66
CA GLU A 24 10.94 2.20 17.57
C GLU A 24 10.19 2.99 16.49
N GLN A 25 9.35 3.95 16.91
CA GLN A 25 8.66 4.84 15.97
C GLN A 25 9.64 5.73 15.19
N VAL A 26 10.68 6.26 15.83
CA VAL A 26 11.70 7.08 15.15
C VAL A 26 12.49 6.22 14.18
N ALA A 27 12.95 5.04 14.56
CA ALA A 27 13.65 4.10 13.68
C ALA A 27 12.80 3.78 12.44
N THR A 28 11.53 3.44 12.63
CA THR A 28 10.58 3.16 11.54
C THR A 28 10.42 4.36 10.60
N ARG A 29 10.39 5.59 11.13
CA ARG A 29 10.30 6.80 10.29
C ARG A 29 11.57 7.03 9.49
N ILE A 30 12.74 6.81 10.08
CA ILE A 30 14.03 6.94 9.39
C ILE A 30 14.11 5.92 8.25
N ASP A 31 13.79 4.67 8.49
CA ASP A 31 13.80 3.61 7.47
C ASP A 31 12.85 3.95 6.31
N GLY A 32 11.70 4.51 6.61
CA GLY A 32 10.78 4.97 5.61
C GLY A 32 11.28 6.13 4.77
N LEU A 33 11.94 7.11 5.38
CA LEU A 33 12.57 8.21 4.64
C LEU A 33 13.70 7.69 3.74
N LEU A 34 14.52 6.76 4.24
CA LEU A 34 15.57 6.12 3.45
C LEU A 34 14.99 5.33 2.28
N HIS A 35 13.85 4.63 2.50
CA HIS A 35 13.15 3.93 1.42
C HIS A 35 12.67 4.91 0.35
N LEU A 36 11.97 5.99 0.72
CA LEU A 36 11.54 7.03 -0.22
C LEU A 36 12.71 7.66 -0.97
N ALA A 37 13.83 7.95 -0.28
CA ALA A 37 15.02 8.50 -0.91
C ALA A 37 15.65 7.52 -1.92
N ARG A 38 15.66 6.22 -1.63
CA ARG A 38 16.12 5.17 -2.59
C ARG A 38 15.21 5.10 -3.80
N VAL A 39 13.89 5.06 -3.57
CA VAL A 39 12.90 5.08 -4.66
C VAL A 39 13.09 6.33 -5.53
N SER A 40 13.35 7.50 -4.94
CA SER A 40 13.56 8.75 -5.67
C SER A 40 14.76 8.71 -6.63
N ARG A 41 15.85 8.01 -6.25
CA ARG A 41 17.14 8.02 -6.96
C ARG A 41 17.38 6.79 -7.84
N ALA A 42 16.59 5.73 -7.70
CA ALA A 42 16.75 4.52 -8.51
C ALA A 42 16.63 4.83 -10.00
N GLU A 43 17.48 4.29 -10.84
CA GLU A 43 17.28 4.35 -12.29
C GLU A 43 16.06 3.54 -12.68
N ILE A 44 15.22 4.07 -13.57
CA ILE A 44 14.02 3.40 -14.06
C ILE A 44 14.37 2.63 -15.32
N THR A 45 14.18 1.32 -15.29
CA THR A 45 14.34 0.46 -16.47
C THR A 45 12.97 0.08 -17.00
N LEU A 46 12.50 0.81 -18.02
CA LEU A 46 11.20 0.56 -18.64
C LEU A 46 11.21 -0.70 -19.49
N GLN A 47 10.26 -1.59 -19.25
CA GLN A 47 10.01 -2.81 -20.03
C GLN A 47 8.51 -3.07 -20.16
N ALA A 48 8.12 -3.87 -21.15
CA ALA A 48 6.76 -4.39 -21.23
C ALA A 48 6.49 -5.29 -20.02
N LEU A 49 5.42 -5.00 -19.28
CA LEU A 49 5.08 -5.67 -18.03
C LEU A 49 3.58 -5.96 -17.99
N ASP A 50 3.21 -7.21 -17.72
CA ASP A 50 1.84 -7.58 -17.35
C ASP A 50 1.63 -7.35 -15.85
N VAL A 51 1.03 -6.20 -15.50
CA VAL A 51 0.72 -5.85 -14.10
C VAL A 51 -0.32 -6.81 -13.51
N GLY A 52 -1.26 -7.30 -14.32
CA GLY A 52 -2.25 -8.28 -13.87
C GLY A 52 -1.59 -9.56 -13.38
N ALA A 53 -0.55 -10.04 -14.06
CA ALA A 53 0.22 -11.21 -13.62
C ALA A 53 0.96 -10.98 -12.29
N GLU A 54 1.54 -9.79 -12.08
CA GLU A 54 2.16 -9.41 -10.79
C GLU A 54 1.14 -9.39 -9.66
N VAL A 55 -0.02 -8.76 -9.87
CA VAL A 55 -1.10 -8.72 -8.86
C VAL A 55 -1.64 -10.11 -8.55
N ALA A 56 -1.82 -10.95 -9.57
CA ALA A 56 -2.27 -12.33 -9.36
C ALA A 56 -1.27 -13.17 -8.55
N GLY A 57 0.03 -12.90 -8.69
CA GLY A 57 1.08 -13.47 -7.84
C GLY A 57 0.88 -13.10 -6.38
N ILE A 58 0.77 -11.81 -6.10
CA ILE A 58 0.56 -11.25 -4.76
C ILE A 58 -0.74 -11.78 -4.13
N ALA A 59 -1.83 -11.81 -4.88
CA ALA A 59 -3.12 -12.33 -4.40
C ALA A 59 -3.00 -13.77 -3.92
N ARG A 60 -2.29 -14.64 -4.68
CA ARG A 60 -2.03 -16.03 -4.27
C ARG A 60 -1.14 -16.12 -3.03
N GLU A 61 -0.14 -15.26 -2.89
CA GLU A 61 0.73 -15.19 -1.71
C GLU A 61 -0.09 -14.84 -0.46
N LEU A 62 -0.91 -13.79 -0.50
CA LEU A 62 -1.78 -13.37 0.60
C LEU A 62 -2.77 -14.48 1.02
N GLN A 63 -3.40 -15.16 0.07
CA GLN A 63 -4.33 -16.26 0.37
C GLN A 63 -3.62 -17.47 0.99
N ARG A 64 -2.40 -17.77 0.53
CA ARG A 64 -1.59 -18.86 1.07
C ARG A 64 -1.09 -18.59 2.48
N GLU A 65 -0.75 -17.35 2.80
CA GLU A 65 -0.30 -16.94 4.14
C GLU A 65 -1.44 -16.92 5.16
N HIS A 66 -2.69 -16.78 4.68
CA HIS A 66 -3.87 -16.67 5.53
C HIS A 66 -4.98 -17.67 5.11
N PRO A 67 -4.74 -18.98 5.17
CA PRO A 67 -5.65 -20.00 4.58
C PRO A 67 -7.03 -20.08 5.25
N GLY A 68 -7.17 -19.55 6.48
CA GLY A 68 -8.44 -19.54 7.22
C GLY A 68 -9.30 -18.30 7.00
N ARG A 69 -8.85 -17.32 6.19
CA ARG A 69 -9.58 -16.08 5.98
C ARG A 69 -10.45 -16.14 4.72
N PRO A 70 -11.80 -16.06 4.84
CA PRO A 70 -12.68 -16.02 3.68
C PRO A 70 -12.36 -14.79 2.82
N SER A 71 -12.03 -15.02 1.56
CA SER A 71 -11.68 -13.93 0.64
C SER A 71 -12.07 -14.24 -0.81
N ARG A 72 -12.48 -13.20 -1.52
CA ARG A 72 -12.72 -13.21 -2.97
C ARG A 72 -11.82 -12.19 -3.61
N MET A 73 -10.85 -12.66 -4.39
CA MET A 73 -9.96 -11.79 -5.15
C MET A 73 -10.21 -11.97 -6.64
N THR A 74 -10.52 -10.85 -7.33
CA THR A 74 -10.71 -10.80 -8.78
C THR A 74 -9.58 -9.99 -9.37
N VAL A 75 -8.85 -10.57 -10.32
CA VAL A 75 -7.70 -9.93 -10.96
C VAL A 75 -7.85 -9.99 -12.48
N GLN A 76 -7.97 -8.82 -13.10
CA GLN A 76 -7.98 -8.71 -14.56
C GLN A 76 -6.59 -9.03 -15.13
N GLN A 77 -6.54 -9.91 -16.12
CA GLN A 77 -5.34 -10.29 -16.86
C GLN A 77 -5.67 -10.54 -18.33
N PRO A 78 -4.73 -10.23 -19.26
CA PRO A 78 -3.52 -9.45 -19.05
C PRO A 78 -3.78 -7.94 -18.92
N VAL A 79 -2.88 -7.19 -18.26
CA VAL A 79 -2.85 -5.73 -18.22
C VAL A 79 -1.43 -5.26 -18.54
N TRP A 80 -1.19 -4.90 -19.82
CA TRP A 80 0.13 -4.54 -20.30
C TRP A 80 0.45 -3.06 -20.14
N VAL A 81 1.62 -2.75 -19.58
CA VAL A 81 2.16 -1.40 -19.39
C VAL A 81 3.65 -1.36 -19.76
N LEU A 82 4.19 -0.15 -19.97
CA LEU A 82 5.62 0.10 -20.10
C LEU A 82 6.15 0.67 -18.78
N ALA A 83 6.84 -0.14 -17.97
CA ALA A 83 7.21 0.25 -16.62
C ALA A 83 8.44 -0.51 -16.08
N ASP A 84 9.00 -0.04 -14.98
CA ASP A 84 9.99 -0.77 -14.19
C ASP A 84 9.27 -1.83 -13.33
N ARG A 85 9.61 -3.09 -13.55
CA ARG A 85 8.97 -4.23 -12.88
C ARG A 85 9.09 -4.17 -11.37
N SER A 86 10.28 -3.85 -10.86
CA SER A 86 10.55 -3.85 -9.42
C SER A 86 9.76 -2.76 -8.69
N LEU A 87 9.72 -1.57 -9.30
CA LEU A 87 8.99 -0.43 -8.76
C LEU A 87 7.47 -0.64 -8.84
N VAL A 88 6.95 -1.15 -9.97
CA VAL A 88 5.51 -1.42 -10.10
C VAL A 88 5.08 -2.57 -9.19
N ARG A 89 5.92 -3.62 -9.01
CA ARG A 89 5.64 -4.66 -8.02
C ARG A 89 5.50 -4.05 -6.61
N ALA A 90 6.35 -3.08 -6.23
CA ALA A 90 6.21 -2.38 -4.96
C ALA A 90 4.91 -1.57 -4.85
N VAL A 91 4.45 -0.94 -5.94
CA VAL A 91 3.14 -0.25 -6.00
C VAL A 91 2.01 -1.22 -5.70
N VAL A 92 1.91 -2.29 -6.50
CA VAL A 92 0.78 -3.23 -6.38
C VAL A 92 0.83 -4.01 -5.06
N GLN A 93 2.02 -4.34 -4.53
CA GLN A 93 2.18 -4.95 -3.22
C GLN A 93 1.60 -4.04 -2.12
N ASN A 94 2.00 -2.75 -2.08
CA ASN A 94 1.47 -1.80 -1.08
C ASN A 94 -0.05 -1.64 -1.15
N LEU A 95 -0.62 -1.60 -2.37
CA LEU A 95 -2.06 -1.46 -2.55
C LEU A 95 -2.80 -2.74 -2.13
N MET A 96 -2.30 -3.92 -2.51
CA MET A 96 -2.90 -5.20 -2.16
C MET A 96 -2.80 -5.48 -0.65
N ASP A 97 -1.66 -5.17 -0.02
CA ASP A 97 -1.48 -5.31 1.43
C ASP A 97 -2.44 -4.38 2.20
N ASN A 98 -2.65 -3.16 1.70
CA ASN A 98 -3.63 -2.24 2.26
C ASN A 98 -5.06 -2.79 2.12
N ALA A 99 -5.46 -3.23 0.94
CA ALA A 99 -6.77 -3.83 0.70
C ALA A 99 -7.00 -5.05 1.60
N TRP A 100 -5.98 -5.93 1.73
CA TRP A 100 -6.03 -7.08 2.62
C TRP A 100 -6.18 -6.67 4.08
N LYS A 101 -5.38 -5.73 4.53
CA LYS A 101 -5.38 -5.23 5.90
C LYS A 101 -6.72 -4.59 6.29
N PHE A 102 -7.23 -3.68 5.48
CA PHE A 102 -8.44 -2.91 5.80
C PHE A 102 -9.74 -3.68 5.61
N THR A 103 -9.70 -4.86 5.02
CA THR A 103 -10.83 -5.79 4.91
C THR A 103 -10.83 -6.86 6.00
N CYS A 104 -10.03 -6.77 7.08
CA CYS A 104 -9.90 -7.84 8.08
C CYS A 104 -11.20 -8.14 8.84
N GLY A 105 -12.13 -7.18 8.92
CA GLY A 105 -13.46 -7.35 9.54
C GLY A 105 -14.56 -7.79 8.56
N GLN A 106 -14.23 -8.03 7.29
CA GLN A 106 -15.20 -8.42 6.25
C GLN A 106 -15.25 -9.95 6.07
N ASP A 107 -16.45 -10.46 5.85
CA ASP A 107 -16.69 -11.88 5.56
C ASP A 107 -17.67 -12.03 4.37
N PRO A 108 -17.18 -12.31 3.16
CA PRO A 108 -15.76 -12.39 2.79
C PRO A 108 -15.10 -11.01 2.57
N ALA A 109 -13.76 -10.96 2.70
CA ALA A 109 -12.98 -9.88 2.15
C ALA A 109 -13.08 -9.92 0.61
N VAL A 110 -13.47 -8.81 -0.01
CA VAL A 110 -13.57 -8.70 -1.47
C VAL A 110 -12.54 -7.70 -1.96
N ILE A 111 -11.62 -8.15 -2.82
CA ILE A 111 -10.56 -7.33 -3.39
C ILE A 111 -10.56 -7.52 -4.90
N GLU A 112 -10.54 -6.42 -5.63
CA GLU A 112 -10.57 -6.40 -7.09
C GLU A 112 -9.43 -5.56 -7.66
N PHE A 113 -8.74 -6.11 -8.65
CA PHE A 113 -7.80 -5.37 -9.50
C PHE A 113 -8.29 -5.37 -10.94
N GLY A 114 -8.27 -4.20 -11.57
CA GLY A 114 -8.65 -4.06 -12.97
C GLY A 114 -8.20 -2.76 -13.59
N THR A 115 -8.71 -2.49 -14.79
CA THR A 115 -8.50 -1.22 -15.51
C THR A 115 -9.80 -0.44 -15.59
N ALA A 116 -9.76 0.83 -15.18
CA ALA A 116 -10.92 1.74 -15.27
C ALA A 116 -11.05 2.34 -16.67
N SER A 117 -9.92 2.65 -17.32
CA SER A 117 -9.89 3.17 -18.68
C SER A 117 -8.51 2.94 -19.31
N VAL A 118 -8.50 2.87 -20.64
CA VAL A 118 -7.29 2.94 -21.45
C VAL A 118 -7.47 4.16 -22.36
N SER A 119 -6.72 5.24 -22.09
CA SER A 119 -6.78 6.48 -22.86
C SER A 119 -5.46 6.74 -23.55
N GLY A 120 -5.44 6.53 -24.86
CA GLY A 120 -4.30 6.85 -25.71
C GLY A 120 -2.99 6.17 -25.28
N THR A 121 -2.17 6.88 -24.52
CA THR A 121 -0.83 6.45 -24.13
C THR A 121 -0.75 5.94 -22.68
N ARG A 122 -1.89 5.84 -21.95
CA ARG A 122 -1.93 5.45 -20.54
C ARG A 122 -2.99 4.42 -20.22
N VAL A 123 -2.66 3.55 -19.30
CA VAL A 123 -3.57 2.60 -18.66
C VAL A 123 -3.87 3.11 -17.25
N CYS A 124 -5.15 3.27 -16.90
CA CYS A 124 -5.60 3.55 -15.55
C CYS A 124 -5.96 2.23 -14.87
N CYS A 125 -5.13 1.80 -13.92
CA CYS A 125 -5.38 0.64 -13.08
C CYS A 125 -6.06 1.04 -11.79
N TYR A 126 -6.78 0.09 -11.16
CA TYR A 126 -7.34 0.28 -9.83
C TYR A 126 -7.20 -0.98 -8.98
N VAL A 127 -7.14 -0.75 -7.64
CA VAL A 127 -7.36 -1.76 -6.61
C VAL A 127 -8.54 -1.29 -5.79
N ARG A 128 -9.59 -2.11 -5.71
CA ARG A 128 -10.81 -1.86 -4.93
C ARG A 128 -10.95 -2.87 -3.83
N ASP A 129 -11.42 -2.43 -2.67
CA ASP A 129 -11.74 -3.29 -1.54
C ASP A 129 -13.10 -2.95 -0.92
N ASN A 130 -13.68 -3.89 -0.17
CA ASN A 130 -14.90 -3.71 0.61
C ASN A 130 -14.63 -3.45 2.11
N GLY A 131 -13.47 -2.89 2.43
CA GLY A 131 -13.01 -2.68 3.80
C GLY A 131 -13.69 -1.53 4.53
N VAL A 132 -13.02 -1.05 5.58
CA VAL A 132 -13.54 0.05 6.43
C VAL A 132 -13.68 1.37 5.69
N GLY A 133 -13.04 1.54 4.54
CA GLY A 133 -13.04 2.77 3.76
C GLY A 133 -12.43 3.96 4.51
N PHE A 134 -12.72 5.16 4.03
CA PHE A 134 -12.24 6.41 4.64
C PHE A 134 -13.17 7.58 4.31
N ASP A 135 -13.09 8.66 5.11
CA ASP A 135 -13.80 9.91 4.83
C ASP A 135 -13.16 10.60 3.62
N PRO A 136 -13.93 10.89 2.54
CA PRO A 136 -13.45 11.54 1.33
C PRO A 136 -12.69 12.86 1.56
N ALA A 137 -12.97 13.58 2.64
CA ALA A 137 -12.26 14.81 3.02
C ALA A 137 -10.75 14.60 3.22
N TYR A 138 -10.31 13.37 3.45
CA TYR A 138 -8.89 13.02 3.62
C TYR A 138 -8.22 12.47 2.37
N ALA A 139 -8.92 12.33 1.24
CA ALA A 139 -8.39 11.71 0.02
C ALA A 139 -7.04 12.32 -0.41
N ASP A 140 -6.95 13.65 -0.46
CA ASP A 140 -5.74 14.37 -0.85
C ASP A 140 -4.55 14.21 0.11
N THR A 141 -4.80 13.74 1.33
CA THR A 141 -3.76 13.57 2.35
C THR A 141 -3.22 12.16 2.45
N LEU A 142 -3.91 11.16 1.86
CA LEU A 142 -3.57 9.74 1.96
C LEU A 142 -2.16 9.42 1.46
N PHE A 143 -1.70 10.14 0.45
CA PHE A 143 -0.41 9.91 -0.20
C PHE A 143 0.74 10.71 0.40
N ARG A 144 0.49 11.48 1.46
CA ARG A 144 1.55 12.21 2.18
C ARG A 144 2.32 11.25 3.10
N PRO A 145 3.66 11.37 3.16
CA PRO A 145 4.47 10.55 4.07
C PRO A 145 4.01 10.68 5.52
N PHE A 146 3.99 9.55 6.25
CA PHE A 146 3.61 9.44 7.66
C PHE A 146 2.15 9.80 7.97
N GLN A 147 1.33 10.01 6.95
CA GLN A 147 -0.09 10.26 7.14
C GLN A 147 -0.81 8.96 7.49
N ARG A 148 -1.57 8.99 8.59
CA ARG A 148 -2.45 7.89 9.01
C ARG A 148 -3.79 8.48 9.42
N LEU A 149 -4.85 8.01 8.80
CA LEU A 149 -6.20 8.43 9.14
C LEU A 149 -6.59 7.91 10.53
N PRO A 150 -7.51 8.59 11.25
CA PRO A 150 -7.96 8.14 12.57
C PRO A 150 -8.43 6.68 12.59
N ALA A 151 -9.28 6.28 11.65
CA ALA A 151 -9.77 4.90 11.51
C ALA A 151 -8.65 3.88 11.17
N ALA A 152 -7.55 4.33 10.56
CA ALA A 152 -6.42 3.47 10.22
C ALA A 152 -5.42 3.28 11.38
N ARG A 153 -5.61 3.95 12.54
CA ARG A 153 -4.71 3.84 13.69
C ARG A 153 -4.80 2.48 14.39
N GLU A 154 -5.94 1.82 14.29
CA GLU A 154 -6.16 0.48 14.84
C GLU A 154 -5.42 -0.62 14.05
N PHE A 155 -5.01 -0.33 12.83
CA PHE A 155 -4.31 -1.27 11.97
C PHE A 155 -2.79 -1.01 11.98
N PRO A 156 -1.93 -2.03 11.85
CA PRO A 156 -0.49 -1.85 11.79
C PRO A 156 -0.07 -1.06 10.55
N GLY A 157 1.00 -0.25 10.64
CA GLY A 157 1.57 0.43 9.49
C GLY A 157 2.30 1.73 9.81
N THR A 158 3.20 2.12 8.93
CA THR A 158 4.13 3.24 9.07
C THR A 158 3.63 4.55 8.47
N GLY A 159 2.61 4.49 7.57
CA GLY A 159 2.14 5.65 6.81
C GLY A 159 3.05 6.03 5.62
N ILE A 160 3.89 5.10 5.16
CA ILE A 160 4.85 5.35 4.06
C ILE A 160 4.42 4.66 2.77
N GLY A 161 3.70 3.55 2.87
CA GLY A 161 3.35 2.72 1.70
C GLY A 161 2.66 3.51 0.58
N LEU A 162 1.62 4.30 0.89
CA LEU A 162 0.93 5.12 -0.12
C LEU A 162 1.78 6.28 -0.63
N ALA A 163 2.66 6.86 0.19
CA ALA A 163 3.62 7.86 -0.27
C ALA A 163 4.63 7.26 -1.27
N SER A 164 5.07 6.03 -1.04
CA SER A 164 5.92 5.29 -1.99
C SER A 164 5.17 4.99 -3.30
N VAL A 165 3.88 4.62 -3.21
CA VAL A 165 3.02 4.44 -4.39
C VAL A 165 2.97 5.71 -5.22
N ALA A 166 2.68 6.87 -4.59
CA ALA A 166 2.64 8.15 -5.29
C ALA A 166 3.97 8.47 -5.99
N GLN A 167 5.07 8.36 -5.27
CA GLN A 167 6.39 8.66 -5.80
C GLN A 167 6.78 7.76 -6.97
N ILE A 168 6.51 6.46 -6.89
CA ILE A 168 6.81 5.52 -7.97
C ILE A 168 5.96 5.83 -9.21
N VAL A 169 4.66 6.05 -9.02
CA VAL A 169 3.73 6.36 -10.11
C VAL A 169 4.10 7.68 -10.79
N GLU A 170 4.43 8.74 -10.02
CA GLU A 170 4.90 10.03 -10.55
C GLU A 170 6.18 9.89 -11.35
N ARG A 171 7.13 9.07 -10.90
CA ARG A 171 8.36 8.78 -11.65
C ARG A 171 8.13 8.06 -12.97
N HIS A 172 7.03 7.32 -13.11
CA HIS A 172 6.57 6.76 -14.39
C HIS A 172 5.73 7.77 -15.18
N GLY A 173 5.69 9.05 -14.75
CA GLY A 173 4.90 10.12 -15.33
C GLY A 173 3.40 9.92 -15.14
N GLY A 174 2.96 9.06 -14.22
CA GLY A 174 1.57 8.76 -13.91
C GLY A 174 0.98 9.68 -12.85
N HIS A 175 -0.25 9.36 -12.47
CA HIS A 175 -1.00 10.01 -11.41
C HIS A 175 -1.67 8.95 -10.53
N VAL A 176 -1.83 9.23 -9.23
CA VAL A 176 -2.50 8.36 -8.27
C VAL A 176 -3.55 9.15 -7.51
N TRP A 177 -4.71 8.52 -7.25
CA TRP A 177 -5.77 9.07 -6.41
C TRP A 177 -6.56 7.95 -5.75
N ALA A 178 -7.45 8.30 -4.84
CA ALA A 178 -8.31 7.34 -4.17
C ALA A 178 -9.73 7.89 -4.00
N GLU A 179 -10.68 6.97 -4.05
CA GLU A 179 -12.08 7.19 -3.74
C GLU A 179 -12.50 6.22 -2.63
N GLY A 180 -13.36 6.66 -1.71
CA GLY A 180 -13.81 5.80 -0.63
C GLY A 180 -14.96 6.42 0.14
N ALA A 181 -15.58 5.60 0.97
CA ALA A 181 -16.60 6.03 1.92
C ALA A 181 -16.43 5.23 3.21
N VAL A 182 -16.71 5.85 4.35
CA VAL A 182 -16.64 5.15 5.65
C VAL A 182 -17.61 3.97 5.64
N GLY A 183 -17.09 2.76 5.88
CA GLY A 183 -17.85 1.52 5.81
C GLY A 183 -18.21 1.04 4.40
N GLY A 184 -17.82 1.79 3.36
CA GLY A 184 -18.12 1.48 1.95
C GLY A 184 -16.93 0.96 1.15
N GLY A 185 -15.78 0.73 1.80
CA GLY A 185 -14.54 0.33 1.15
C GLY A 185 -13.79 1.48 0.50
N ALA A 186 -12.74 1.14 -0.22
CA ALA A 186 -11.89 2.08 -0.93
C ALA A 186 -11.54 1.59 -2.33
N THR A 187 -11.22 2.55 -3.22
CA THR A 187 -10.66 2.27 -4.54
C THR A 187 -9.46 3.19 -4.74
N PHE A 188 -8.31 2.59 -4.97
CA PHE A 188 -7.08 3.30 -5.29
C PHE A 188 -6.80 3.17 -6.77
N TYR A 189 -6.63 4.29 -7.43
CA TYR A 189 -6.36 4.39 -8.86
C TYR A 189 -4.92 4.84 -9.09
N PHE A 190 -4.29 4.32 -10.15
CA PHE A 190 -2.99 4.79 -10.60
C PHE A 190 -2.86 4.63 -12.11
N THR A 191 -2.13 5.55 -12.75
CA THR A 191 -1.90 5.51 -14.18
C THR A 191 -0.46 5.18 -14.52
N LEU A 192 -0.27 4.31 -15.52
CA LEU A 192 1.05 3.96 -16.07
C LEU A 192 1.06 4.14 -17.59
N PRO A 193 2.23 4.34 -18.22
CA PRO A 193 2.35 4.35 -19.66
C PRO A 193 1.83 3.03 -20.26
N ALA A 194 0.98 3.12 -21.27
CA ALA A 194 0.54 1.93 -22.01
C ALA A 194 1.71 1.34 -22.80
N GLU A 195 1.79 0.00 -22.87
CA GLU A 195 2.62 -0.63 -23.87
C GLU A 195 2.08 -0.26 -25.26
N ARG A 196 2.91 0.31 -26.11
CA ARG A 196 2.50 0.56 -27.51
C ARG A 196 2.45 -0.78 -28.22
N ALA A 197 1.27 -1.16 -28.67
CA ALA A 197 1.15 -2.23 -29.66
C ALA A 197 2.05 -1.87 -30.86
N LYS A 198 2.99 -2.75 -31.19
CA LYS A 198 3.78 -2.66 -32.41
C LYS A 198 2.92 -2.96 -33.60
#